data_ddf94a6547a6c2357c32b61f8e6f2993
#
_entry.id   ddf94a6547a6c2357c32b61f8e6f2993
#
_cell.length_a   1.000
_cell.length_b   1.000
_cell.length_c   1.000
_cell.angle_alpha   90.00
_cell.angle_beta   90.00
_cell.angle_gamma   90.00
#
_symmetry.space_group_name_H-M   'P 1'
#
loop_
_entity.id
_entity.type
_entity.pdbx_description
1 polymer ?
#
loop_
_entity_poly.entity_id
_entity_poly.type
_entity_poly.pdbx_seq_one_letter_code
_entity_poly.pdbx_strand_id
1 'polypeptide(L)'
;MIDGATTASSVDGCASEAVTFEQMGLDAAWTFEASHDPFLPLALAAHQTESIQLGTAIAVAFARNPMTCAVTAWDLQRLSNGRFILGLGTQIKPHITKRYSESWSQPAARMKEYIAALHAIWDNFQTGEKLDFRGEFYTHTLMTPFFSPGSLDVERPQIYVAGVGPKM
;
A
#
# COMPACT_ATOMS: atom_id res chain seq x y z
N MET A 1 12.25 -17.66 -3.49
CA MET A 1 11.65 -16.68 -2.56
C MET A 1 10.81 -17.47 -1.57
N ILE A 2 11.04 -17.29 -0.29
CA ILE A 2 10.27 -17.91 0.80
C ILE A 2 9.73 -16.77 1.66
N ASP A 3 8.41 -16.66 1.71
CA ASP A 3 7.75 -15.53 2.35
C ASP A 3 6.96 -15.98 3.59
N GLY A 4 6.83 -15.07 4.57
CA GLY A 4 6.01 -15.28 5.76
C GLY A 4 4.79 -14.36 5.76
N ALA A 5 3.62 -14.86 6.13
CA ALA A 5 2.46 -14.05 6.43
C ALA A 5 2.31 -13.90 7.95
N THR A 6 2.14 -12.69 8.44
CA THR A 6 1.94 -12.45 9.87
C THR A 6 0.56 -12.92 10.29
N THR A 7 0.45 -13.55 11.44
CA THR A 7 -0.80 -14.14 11.95
C THR A 7 -1.15 -13.66 13.35
N ALA A 8 -0.27 -12.88 13.99
CA ALA A 8 -0.51 -12.35 15.31
C ALA A 8 -1.78 -11.47 15.37
N SER A 9 -2.44 -11.50 16.50
CA SER A 9 -3.70 -10.78 16.73
C SER A 9 -3.52 -9.32 17.17
N SER A 10 -2.28 -8.81 17.15
CA SER A 10 -1.95 -7.44 17.54
C SER A 10 -0.94 -6.82 16.58
N VAL A 11 -0.91 -5.50 16.51
CA VAL A 11 -0.03 -4.74 15.63
C VAL A 11 1.44 -4.96 15.95
N ASP A 12 1.81 -4.93 17.21
CA ASP A 12 3.16 -5.21 17.71
C ASP A 12 3.55 -6.68 17.54
N GLY A 13 2.62 -7.60 17.72
CA GLY A 13 2.84 -9.02 17.46
C GLY A 13 3.19 -9.29 15.99
N CYS A 14 2.45 -8.70 15.04
CA CYS A 14 2.77 -8.82 13.61
C CYS A 14 4.16 -8.23 13.27
N ALA A 15 4.54 -7.13 13.90
CA ALA A 15 5.88 -6.57 13.70
C ALA A 15 6.97 -7.51 14.24
N SER A 16 6.75 -8.12 15.41
CA SER A 16 7.68 -9.10 16.00
C SER A 16 7.81 -10.38 15.15
N GLU A 17 6.72 -10.83 14.52
CA GLU A 17 6.78 -11.94 13.56
C GLU A 17 7.66 -11.59 12.34
N ALA A 18 7.58 -10.36 11.82
CA ALA A 18 8.43 -9.92 10.71
C ALA A 18 9.93 -9.97 11.07
N VAL A 19 10.29 -9.57 12.29
CA VAL A 19 11.66 -9.72 12.82
C VAL A 19 12.08 -11.19 12.89
N THR A 20 11.18 -12.07 13.34
CA THR A 20 11.44 -13.51 13.39
C THR A 20 11.64 -14.08 11.99
N PHE A 21 10.84 -13.67 11.01
CA PHE A 21 10.99 -14.09 9.61
C PHE A 21 12.33 -13.67 9.02
N GLU A 22 12.78 -12.44 9.31
CA GLU A 22 14.11 -11.98 8.90
C GLU A 22 15.21 -12.85 9.50
N GLN A 23 15.15 -13.14 10.79
CA GLN A 23 16.13 -14.00 11.48
C GLN A 23 16.14 -15.44 10.94
N MET A 24 15.01 -15.92 10.42
CA MET A 24 14.90 -17.22 9.76
C MET A 24 15.38 -17.18 8.30
N GLY A 25 15.72 -16.00 7.76
CA GLY A 25 16.18 -15.85 6.39
C GLY A 25 15.07 -15.88 5.33
N LEU A 26 13.83 -15.50 5.70
CA LEU A 26 12.75 -15.35 4.72
C LEU A 26 12.96 -14.07 3.89
N ASP A 27 12.44 -14.07 2.67
CA ASP A 27 12.62 -12.97 1.72
C ASP A 27 11.64 -11.81 1.98
N ALA A 28 10.40 -12.11 2.43
CA ALA A 28 9.37 -11.11 2.68
C ALA A 28 8.46 -11.45 3.86
N ALA A 29 7.95 -10.40 4.53
CA ALA A 29 6.90 -10.46 5.55
C ALA A 29 5.65 -9.72 5.06
N TRP A 30 4.51 -10.41 5.06
CA TRP A 30 3.24 -9.90 4.55
C TRP A 30 2.22 -9.72 5.66
N THR A 31 1.62 -8.53 5.73
CA THR A 31 0.44 -8.26 6.56
C THR A 31 -0.82 -8.26 5.71
N PHE A 32 -1.98 -8.46 6.32
CA PHE A 32 -3.26 -8.38 5.63
C PHE A 32 -4.29 -7.56 6.41
N GLU A 33 -5.22 -6.97 5.68
CA GLU A 33 -6.27 -6.15 6.29
C GLU A 33 -7.45 -7.01 6.75
N ALA A 34 -7.55 -7.21 8.06
CA ALA A 34 -8.65 -7.93 8.71
C ALA A 34 -9.21 -7.13 9.88
N SER A 35 -8.81 -7.46 11.11
CA SER A 35 -9.17 -6.76 12.35
C SER A 35 -8.32 -5.52 12.62
N HIS A 36 -7.13 -5.45 12.01
CA HIS A 36 -6.18 -4.36 12.14
C HIS A 36 -5.88 -3.72 10.81
N ASP A 37 -5.37 -2.47 10.85
CA ASP A 37 -4.82 -1.79 9.68
C ASP A 37 -3.56 -2.52 9.21
N PRO A 38 -3.39 -2.79 7.91
CA PRO A 38 -2.27 -3.56 7.40
C PRO A 38 -0.93 -2.79 7.38
N PHE A 39 -0.96 -1.45 7.45
CA PHE A 39 0.25 -0.62 7.35
C PHE A 39 0.93 -0.38 8.71
N LEU A 40 0.16 -0.31 9.79
CA LEU A 40 0.71 -0.02 11.12
C LEU A 40 1.77 -1.05 11.57
N PRO A 41 1.54 -2.38 11.43
CA PRO A 41 2.57 -3.36 11.77
C PRO A 41 3.85 -3.20 10.93
N LEU A 42 3.69 -2.82 9.65
CA LEU A 42 4.83 -2.64 8.73
C LEU A 42 5.67 -1.42 9.08
N ALA A 43 5.06 -0.35 9.61
CA ALA A 43 5.80 0.80 10.11
C ALA A 43 6.68 0.43 11.32
N LEU A 44 6.17 -0.40 12.23
CA LEU A 44 6.95 -0.92 13.35
C LEU A 44 8.04 -1.88 12.88
N ALA A 45 7.72 -2.81 11.97
CA ALA A 45 8.66 -3.77 11.41
C ALA A 45 9.79 -3.07 10.63
N ALA A 46 9.51 -2.00 9.91
CA ALA A 46 10.51 -1.23 9.16
C ALA A 46 11.63 -0.69 10.05
N HIS A 47 11.32 -0.36 11.30
CA HIS A 47 12.30 0.07 12.29
C HIS A 47 13.08 -1.06 12.95
N GLN A 48 12.55 -2.29 12.93
CA GLN A 48 13.08 -3.43 13.66
C GLN A 48 13.79 -4.44 12.74
N THR A 49 13.71 -4.23 11.42
CA THR A 49 14.30 -5.11 10.39
C THR A 49 15.22 -4.32 9.47
N GLU A 50 16.20 -5.00 8.84
CA GLU A 50 17.19 -4.36 7.99
C GLU A 50 17.13 -4.80 6.52
N SER A 51 16.71 -6.03 6.23
CA SER A 51 16.84 -6.66 4.92
C SER A 51 15.54 -7.23 4.34
N ILE A 52 14.64 -7.75 5.18
CA ILE A 52 13.41 -8.40 4.72
C ILE A 52 12.48 -7.39 4.02
N GLN A 53 11.89 -7.81 2.91
CA GLN A 53 10.83 -7.03 2.26
C GLN A 53 9.57 -7.02 3.13
N LEU A 54 8.89 -5.89 3.14
CA LEU A 54 7.69 -5.65 3.96
C LEU A 54 6.52 -5.31 3.05
N GLY A 55 5.44 -6.08 3.10
CA GLY A 55 4.35 -5.85 2.17
C GLY A 55 2.96 -6.09 2.73
N THR A 56 1.97 -5.53 2.06
CA THR A 56 0.56 -5.84 2.32
C THR A 56 0.03 -6.91 1.38
N ALA A 57 -0.69 -7.92 1.91
CA ALA A 57 -1.32 -8.96 1.11
C ALA A 57 -2.74 -9.27 1.62
N ILE A 58 -3.62 -8.37 1.49
CA ILE A 58 -3.66 -7.09 0.75
C ILE A 58 -4.13 -5.94 1.64
N ALA A 59 -3.84 -4.71 1.26
CA ALA A 59 -4.58 -3.54 1.71
C ALA A 59 -5.80 -3.33 0.81
N VAL A 60 -6.95 -2.97 1.41
CA VAL A 60 -8.21 -2.77 0.67
C VAL A 60 -8.20 -1.42 -0.02
N ALA A 61 -7.97 -1.41 -1.34
CA ALA A 61 -7.86 -0.18 -2.14
C ALA A 61 -9.14 0.67 -2.10
N PHE A 62 -10.31 0.04 -2.25
CA PHE A 62 -11.58 0.79 -2.38
C PHE A 62 -12.12 1.33 -1.06
N ALA A 63 -11.50 1.00 0.05
CA ALA A 63 -11.75 1.63 1.34
C ALA A 63 -10.90 2.88 1.58
N ARG A 64 -9.99 3.21 0.64
CA ARG A 64 -9.01 4.30 0.77
C ARG A 64 -9.00 5.19 -0.47
N ASN A 65 -8.75 6.48 -0.26
CA ASN A 65 -8.46 7.38 -1.38
C ASN A 65 -7.04 7.14 -1.91
N PRO A 66 -6.78 7.20 -3.24
CA PRO A 66 -5.44 7.06 -3.80
C PRO A 66 -4.41 8.00 -3.17
N MET A 67 -4.76 9.25 -2.86
CA MET A 67 -3.85 10.20 -2.24
C MET A 67 -3.37 9.74 -0.86
N THR A 68 -4.29 9.32 0.01
CA THR A 68 -3.92 8.83 1.35
C THR A 68 -3.10 7.54 1.28
N CYS A 69 -3.45 6.65 0.36
CA CYS A 69 -2.70 5.42 0.13
C CYS A 69 -1.28 5.72 -0.41
N ALA A 70 -1.16 6.70 -1.34
CA ALA A 70 0.11 7.11 -1.90
C ALA A 70 1.05 7.68 -0.83
N VAL A 71 0.56 8.54 0.06
CA VAL A 71 1.35 9.11 1.18
C VAL A 71 1.82 8.00 2.11
N THR A 72 0.90 7.13 2.56
CA THR A 72 1.25 6.02 3.46
C THR A 72 2.31 5.10 2.85
N ALA A 73 2.16 4.73 1.57
CA ALA A 73 3.13 3.87 0.88
C ALA A 73 4.49 4.56 0.71
N TRP A 74 4.49 5.88 0.46
CA TRP A 74 5.70 6.68 0.33
C TRP A 74 6.48 6.77 1.64
N ASP A 75 5.77 6.98 2.74
CA ASP A 75 6.37 7.00 4.08
C ASP A 75 6.94 5.63 4.46
N LEU A 76 6.21 4.54 4.20
CA LEU A 76 6.70 3.18 4.45
C LEU A 76 7.91 2.83 3.58
N GLN A 77 7.95 3.28 2.34
CA GLN A 77 9.10 3.08 1.46
C GLN A 77 10.35 3.79 2.01
N ARG A 78 10.18 5.02 2.50
CA ARG A 78 11.25 5.78 3.16
C ARG A 78 11.70 5.11 4.46
N LEU A 79 10.77 4.75 5.33
CA LEU A 79 11.04 4.11 6.61
C LEU A 79 11.75 2.77 6.46
N SER A 80 11.38 1.99 5.46
CA SER A 80 11.97 0.68 5.19
C SER A 80 13.22 0.74 4.31
N ASN A 81 13.69 1.93 3.92
CA ASN A 81 14.82 2.09 3.00
C ASN A 81 14.65 1.29 1.69
N GLY A 82 13.49 1.45 1.03
CA GLY A 82 13.22 0.84 -0.27
C GLY A 82 12.67 -0.59 -0.24
N ARG A 83 12.33 -1.14 0.93
CA ARG A 83 11.89 -2.54 1.08
C ARG A 83 10.37 -2.74 1.09
N PHE A 84 9.58 -1.66 0.95
CA PHE A 84 8.13 -1.76 1.03
C PHE A 84 7.48 -2.15 -0.31
N ILE A 85 6.50 -3.07 -0.25
CA ILE A 85 5.68 -3.51 -1.38
C ILE A 85 4.21 -3.23 -1.06
N LEU A 86 3.54 -2.47 -1.93
CA LEU A 86 2.12 -2.17 -1.79
C LEU A 86 1.27 -3.24 -2.49
N GLY A 87 0.78 -4.20 -1.73
CA GLY A 87 -0.17 -5.18 -2.21
C GLY A 87 -1.61 -4.70 -2.04
N LEU A 88 -2.35 -4.59 -3.14
CA LEU A 88 -3.70 -4.04 -3.20
C LEU A 88 -4.73 -5.08 -3.62
N GLY A 89 -5.94 -4.99 -3.06
CA GLY A 89 -7.10 -5.74 -3.50
C GLY A 89 -8.36 -4.91 -3.46
N THR A 90 -9.36 -5.29 -4.27
CA THR A 90 -10.64 -4.58 -4.32
C THR A 90 -11.54 -4.87 -3.13
N GLN A 91 -11.30 -5.98 -2.43
CA GLN A 91 -12.27 -6.60 -1.52
C GLN A 91 -13.57 -7.01 -2.28
N ILE A 92 -14.59 -7.49 -1.58
CA ILE A 92 -15.89 -7.85 -2.16
C ILE A 92 -16.93 -6.76 -1.89
N LYS A 93 -17.93 -6.67 -2.79
CA LYS A 93 -19.00 -5.64 -2.72
C LYS A 93 -19.61 -5.47 -1.33
N PRO A 94 -20.03 -6.53 -0.60
CA PRO A 94 -20.64 -6.36 0.72
C PRO A 94 -19.75 -5.64 1.75
N HIS A 95 -18.44 -5.91 1.75
CA HIS A 95 -17.51 -5.23 2.64
C HIS A 95 -17.34 -3.77 2.25
N ILE A 96 -17.17 -3.48 0.96
CA ILE A 96 -17.02 -2.08 0.50
C ILE A 96 -18.27 -1.27 0.82
N THR A 97 -19.47 -1.80 0.50
CA THR A 97 -20.70 -1.02 0.65
C THR A 97 -21.27 -0.98 2.07
N LYS A 98 -21.09 -2.03 2.87
CA LYS A 98 -21.72 -2.14 4.20
C LYS A 98 -20.78 -1.91 5.37
N ARG A 99 -19.48 -2.26 5.21
CA ARG A 99 -18.47 -2.07 6.25
C ARG A 99 -17.75 -0.73 6.09
N TYR A 100 -17.39 -0.37 4.84
CA TYR A 100 -16.66 0.86 4.56
C TYR A 100 -17.53 2.03 4.11
N SER A 101 -18.83 1.78 3.83
CA SER A 101 -19.79 2.80 3.34
C SER A 101 -19.36 3.46 2.03
N GLU A 102 -18.65 2.70 1.18
CA GLU A 102 -18.10 3.17 -0.08
C GLU A 102 -18.87 2.62 -1.28
N SER A 103 -18.78 3.30 -2.42
CA SER A 103 -19.40 2.88 -3.67
C SER A 103 -18.70 1.66 -4.27
N TRP A 104 -19.47 0.79 -4.92
CA TRP A 104 -18.96 -0.35 -5.68
C TRP A 104 -19.37 -0.27 -7.12
N SER A 105 -18.43 -0.04 -8.02
CA SER A 105 -18.64 -0.05 -9.47
C SER A 105 -17.40 -0.51 -10.21
N GLN A 106 -17.55 -1.19 -11.32
CA GLN A 106 -16.49 -1.50 -12.30
C GLN A 106 -15.12 -1.84 -11.69
N PRO A 107 -15.00 -2.89 -10.84
CA PRO A 107 -13.82 -3.06 -9.96
C PRO A 107 -12.48 -3.14 -10.73
N ALA A 108 -12.43 -3.77 -11.89
CA ALA A 108 -11.21 -3.86 -12.68
C ALA A 108 -10.80 -2.51 -13.29
N ALA A 109 -11.75 -1.76 -13.86
CA ALA A 109 -11.48 -0.44 -14.42
C ALA A 109 -11.08 0.55 -13.32
N ARG A 110 -11.81 0.54 -12.19
CA ARG A 110 -11.51 1.39 -11.03
C ARG A 110 -10.14 1.07 -10.42
N MET A 111 -9.74 -0.22 -10.31
CA MET A 111 -8.43 -0.60 -9.81
C MET A 111 -7.31 -0.14 -10.75
N LYS A 112 -7.47 -0.31 -12.06
CA LYS A 112 -6.51 0.20 -13.05
C LYS A 112 -6.31 1.71 -12.90
N GLU A 113 -7.40 2.46 -12.75
CA GLU A 113 -7.33 3.90 -12.57
C GLU A 113 -6.75 4.30 -11.20
N TYR A 114 -7.07 3.55 -10.14
CA TYR A 114 -6.48 3.72 -8.81
C TYR A 114 -4.95 3.64 -8.86
N ILE A 115 -4.41 2.62 -9.53
CA ILE A 115 -2.97 2.43 -9.70
C ILE A 115 -2.36 3.56 -10.54
N ALA A 116 -3.03 3.96 -11.62
CA ALA A 116 -2.57 5.09 -12.43
C ALA A 116 -2.53 6.41 -11.62
N ALA A 117 -3.50 6.62 -10.74
CA ALA A 117 -3.52 7.76 -9.82
C ALA A 117 -2.35 7.70 -8.82
N LEU A 118 -2.04 6.52 -8.25
CA LEU A 118 -0.87 6.35 -7.37
C LEU A 118 0.43 6.74 -8.09
N HIS A 119 0.62 6.26 -9.31
CA HIS A 119 1.81 6.61 -10.09
C HIS A 119 1.91 8.11 -10.36
N ALA A 120 0.83 8.76 -10.77
CA ALA A 120 0.82 10.21 -11.02
C ALA A 120 1.13 11.03 -9.74
N ILE A 121 0.63 10.57 -8.59
CA ILE A 121 0.90 11.19 -7.30
C ILE A 121 2.38 11.01 -6.92
N TRP A 122 2.93 9.80 -7.06
CA TRP A 122 4.34 9.52 -6.77
C TRP A 122 5.30 10.23 -7.73
N ASP A 123 4.94 10.35 -9.02
CA ASP A 123 5.71 11.15 -9.98
C ASP A 123 5.78 12.62 -9.53
N ASN A 124 4.64 13.19 -9.08
CA ASN A 124 4.63 14.54 -8.49
C ASN A 124 5.52 14.63 -7.24
N PHE A 125 5.46 13.67 -6.31
CA PHE A 125 6.32 13.66 -5.11
C PHE A 125 7.80 13.62 -5.48
N GLN A 126 8.15 12.80 -6.49
CA GLN A 126 9.54 12.61 -6.90
C GLN A 126 10.11 13.78 -7.66
N THR A 127 9.33 14.40 -8.56
CA THR A 127 9.84 15.42 -9.48
C THR A 127 9.47 16.84 -9.10
N GLY A 128 8.42 17.03 -8.31
CA GLY A 128 7.81 18.34 -8.03
C GLY A 128 6.99 18.90 -9.20
N GLU A 129 6.84 18.16 -10.31
CA GLU A 129 6.00 18.57 -11.43
C GLU A 129 4.53 18.65 -11.01
N LYS A 130 3.76 19.51 -11.74
CA LYS A 130 2.35 19.73 -11.43
C LYS A 130 1.54 18.43 -11.47
N LEU A 131 0.82 18.14 -10.38
CA LEU A 131 -0.15 17.05 -10.36
C LEU A 131 -1.39 17.44 -11.17
N ASP A 132 -1.70 16.67 -12.24
CA ASP A 132 -2.90 16.87 -13.06
C ASP A 132 -3.43 15.50 -13.56
N PHE A 133 -3.92 14.70 -12.63
CA PHE A 133 -4.56 13.41 -12.92
C PHE A 133 -6.08 13.57 -13.00
N ARG A 134 -6.70 13.19 -14.13
CA ARG A 134 -8.14 13.27 -14.37
C ARG A 134 -8.64 11.96 -14.96
N GLY A 135 -9.30 11.15 -14.14
CA GLY A 135 -9.91 9.89 -14.54
C GLY A 135 -11.43 9.91 -14.42
N GLU A 136 -12.03 8.75 -14.62
CA GLU A 136 -13.48 8.52 -14.46
C GLU A 136 -13.86 8.41 -12.97
N PHE A 137 -13.00 7.78 -12.16
CA PHE A 137 -13.25 7.49 -10.74
C PHE A 137 -12.51 8.44 -9.80
N TYR A 138 -11.34 8.96 -10.22
CA TYR A 138 -10.47 9.76 -9.38
C TYR A 138 -9.95 10.99 -10.11
N THR A 139 -9.88 12.11 -9.39
CA THR A 139 -9.28 13.36 -9.89
C THR A 139 -8.38 13.94 -8.82
N HIS A 140 -7.09 14.11 -9.17
CA HIS A 140 -6.07 14.69 -8.28
C HIS A 140 -5.33 15.79 -9.03
N THR A 141 -5.63 17.06 -8.71
CA THR A 141 -5.11 18.23 -9.44
C THR A 141 -4.51 19.29 -8.53
N LEU A 142 -4.39 18.98 -7.24
CA LEU A 142 -3.82 19.90 -6.27
C LEU A 142 -2.74 19.18 -5.44
N MET A 143 -1.55 19.72 -5.48
CA MET A 143 -0.46 19.45 -4.56
C MET A 143 0.30 20.74 -4.31
N THR A 144 0.37 21.15 -3.06
CA THR A 144 1.17 22.32 -2.69
C THR A 144 2.45 21.85 -1.98
N PRO A 145 3.52 22.67 -1.96
CA PRO A 145 4.78 22.28 -1.32
C PRO A 145 4.62 21.83 0.14
N PHE A 146 3.67 22.39 0.86
CA PHE A 146 3.41 22.03 2.26
C PHE A 146 2.90 20.59 2.43
N PHE A 147 2.17 20.05 1.45
CA PHE A 147 1.59 18.70 1.49
C PHE A 147 2.44 17.64 0.75
N SER A 148 3.48 18.06 0.03
CA SER A 148 4.37 17.13 -0.64
C SER A 148 5.37 16.55 0.35
N PRO A 149 5.49 15.21 0.44
CA PRO A 149 6.50 14.57 1.29
C PRO A 149 7.93 14.68 0.72
N GLY A 150 8.08 15.21 -0.50
CA GLY A 150 9.35 15.30 -1.23
C GLY A 150 9.80 13.98 -1.84
N SER A 151 10.93 14.01 -2.55
CA SER A 151 11.50 12.86 -3.24
C SER A 151 12.01 11.77 -2.29
N LEU A 152 12.11 10.55 -2.81
CA LEU A 152 12.84 9.44 -2.20
C LEU A 152 14.25 9.34 -2.81
N ASP A 153 15.20 8.87 -2.00
CA ASP A 153 16.54 8.47 -2.44
C ASP A 153 16.60 6.97 -2.83
N VAL A 154 15.46 6.29 -2.80
CA VAL A 154 15.26 4.88 -3.16
C VAL A 154 14.17 4.77 -4.23
N GLU A 155 14.08 3.60 -4.87
CA GLU A 155 13.01 3.33 -5.83
C GLU A 155 11.63 3.49 -5.21
N ARG A 156 10.64 3.94 -6.02
CA ARG A 156 9.23 4.02 -5.56
C ARG A 156 8.69 2.64 -5.18
N PRO A 157 7.64 2.56 -4.34
CA PRO A 157 7.04 1.29 -3.95
C PRO A 157 6.61 0.46 -5.16
N GLN A 158 6.90 -0.85 -5.14
CA GLN A 158 6.29 -1.79 -6.07
C GLN A 158 4.81 -2.00 -5.74
N ILE A 159 3.98 -2.20 -6.76
CA ILE A 159 2.56 -2.49 -6.58
C ILE A 159 2.27 -3.92 -6.99
N TYR A 160 1.70 -4.71 -6.08
CA TYR A 160 1.14 -6.02 -6.34
C TYR A 160 -0.39 -5.95 -6.30
N VAL A 161 -1.06 -6.68 -7.17
CA VAL A 161 -2.52 -6.69 -7.26
C VAL A 161 -3.06 -8.09 -7.07
N ALA A 162 -3.97 -8.27 -6.11
CA ALA A 162 -4.72 -9.51 -5.97
C ALA A 162 -5.79 -9.61 -7.05
N GLY A 163 -5.62 -10.57 -7.95
CA GLY A 163 -6.57 -10.88 -9.03
C GLY A 163 -7.27 -12.21 -8.79
N VAL A 164 -8.59 -12.20 -8.56
CA VAL A 164 -9.39 -13.41 -8.34
C VAL A 164 -10.14 -13.85 -9.60
N GLY A 165 -10.15 -13.03 -10.64
CA GLY A 165 -10.88 -13.32 -11.87
C GLY A 165 -10.07 -13.01 -13.13
N PRO A 166 -10.49 -13.55 -14.29
CA PRO A 166 -9.74 -13.40 -15.56
C PRO A 166 -9.69 -11.98 -16.12
N LYS A 167 -10.38 -11.03 -15.48
CA LYS A 167 -10.44 -9.61 -15.89
C LYS A 167 -9.67 -8.67 -14.96
N MET A 168 -9.03 -9.21 -13.92
CA MET A 168 -8.23 -8.43 -12.97
C MET A 168 -6.76 -8.49 -13.32
#